data_e68c6da34ae227af8ff8ddf1fae20fc9
#
_entry.id   e68c6da34ae227af8ff8ddf1fae20fc9
#
_cell.length_a   1.000
_cell.length_b   1.000
_cell.length_c   1.000
_cell.angle_alpha   90.00
_cell.angle_beta   90.00
_cell.angle_gamma   90.00
#
_symmetry.space_group_name_H-M   'P 1'
#
loop_
_entity.id
_entity.type
_entity.pdbx_description
1 polymer ?
#
loop_
_entity_poly.entity_id
_entity_poly.type
_entity_poly.pdbx_seq_one_letter_code
_entity_poly.pdbx_strand_id
1 'polypeptide(L)'
;MKATKTKSALRAATKLAGGLVTAAVCLTASNVAQAHISYSGRDFGSYSGLTNGSKTITNQTITGNYGWADAADGILGDSHRGRAFRFHLDNAALVNLAVSANPGTNLLVLTPAFSIYSGLAAIAPFAVGWTNLPVSPDHDFAPASVAWRIEWVQQNIDTNATTEAPTDGSWNALGNWKIGGDGDLPGDVSQLSSFIYQASAAATGGATNVSGSFALPAGDYTVFMGGNDIANKTSGTALSAYGVSATLSVTPAPTLSIAPKVFVAWPAGTSANWVLEAASVTDSNTWTSVTNTPVTVDGQPGVVLDSGAAQQYFRMRYVP
;
A
#
# COMPACT_ATOMS: atom_id res chain seq x y z
N MET A 1 75.08 -29.81 -17.09
CA MET A 1 73.82 -30.34 -17.62
C MET A 1 72.77 -30.35 -16.51
N LYS A 2 71.58 -29.79 -16.77
CA LYS A 2 70.37 -29.71 -15.95
C LYS A 2 70.25 -28.57 -14.91
N ALA A 3 69.91 -27.41 -15.40
CA ALA A 3 69.17 -26.38 -14.63
C ALA A 3 67.96 -25.94 -15.43
N THR A 4 66.83 -26.64 -15.29
CA THR A 4 65.57 -26.22 -15.92
C THR A 4 64.38 -27.00 -15.30
N LYS A 5 64.08 -26.80 -14.02
CA LYS A 5 62.78 -27.30 -13.47
C LYS A 5 62.20 -26.46 -12.33
N THR A 6 62.75 -25.30 -12.00
CA THR A 6 62.23 -24.54 -10.82
C THR A 6 61.41 -23.30 -11.15
N LYS A 7 61.13 -22.99 -12.43
CA LYS A 7 60.36 -21.78 -12.81
C LYS A 7 58.85 -22.01 -13.02
N SER A 8 58.41 -23.26 -13.07
CA SER A 8 57.00 -23.58 -13.34
C SER A 8 56.10 -23.61 -12.09
N ALA A 9 56.66 -23.93 -10.93
CA ALA A 9 55.91 -24.03 -9.68
C ALA A 9 55.56 -22.67 -9.05
N LEU A 10 56.41 -21.66 -9.31
CA LEU A 10 56.21 -20.32 -8.69
C LEU A 10 55.11 -19.51 -9.40
N ARG A 11 54.81 -19.80 -10.66
CA ARG A 11 53.71 -19.13 -11.41
C ARG A 11 52.31 -19.67 -11.09
N ALA A 12 52.20 -20.90 -10.61
CA ALA A 12 50.94 -21.48 -10.21
C ALA A 12 50.49 -20.98 -8.83
N ALA A 13 51.43 -20.78 -7.91
CA ALA A 13 51.14 -20.29 -6.56
C ALA A 13 50.65 -18.82 -6.56
N THR A 14 51.20 -17.99 -7.46
CA THR A 14 50.82 -16.56 -7.53
C THR A 14 49.42 -16.34 -8.14
N LYS A 15 48.95 -17.24 -9.00
CA LYS A 15 47.57 -17.17 -9.55
C LYS A 15 46.53 -17.68 -8.57
N LEU A 16 46.85 -18.59 -7.67
CA LEU A 16 45.91 -19.07 -6.65
C LEU A 16 45.73 -18.06 -5.51
N ALA A 17 46.81 -17.34 -5.14
CA ALA A 17 46.74 -16.31 -4.11
C ALA A 17 45.93 -15.08 -4.57
N GLY A 18 46.03 -14.70 -5.85
CA GLY A 18 45.26 -13.58 -6.42
C GLY A 18 43.76 -13.88 -6.51
N GLY A 19 43.36 -15.13 -6.78
CA GLY A 19 41.97 -15.54 -6.85
C GLY A 19 41.28 -15.61 -5.48
N LEU A 20 42.00 -15.98 -4.42
CA LEU A 20 41.46 -16.03 -3.07
C LEU A 20 41.28 -14.65 -2.43
N VAL A 21 42.15 -13.69 -2.75
CA VAL A 21 42.00 -12.32 -2.24
C VAL A 21 40.81 -11.60 -2.88
N THR A 22 40.56 -11.85 -4.16
CA THR A 22 39.41 -11.24 -4.83
C THR A 22 38.05 -11.85 -4.37
N ALA A 23 38.04 -13.15 -4.05
CA ALA A 23 36.86 -13.80 -3.50
C ALA A 23 36.56 -13.40 -2.02
N ALA A 24 37.63 -13.17 -1.22
CA ALA A 24 37.49 -12.75 0.17
C ALA A 24 37.02 -11.29 0.30
N VAL A 25 37.38 -10.40 -0.65
CA VAL A 25 36.90 -9.01 -0.65
C VAL A 25 35.43 -8.91 -1.05
N CYS A 26 34.90 -9.84 -1.85
CA CYS A 26 33.49 -9.90 -2.17
C CYS A 26 32.61 -10.48 -1.05
N LEU A 27 33.19 -11.19 -0.08
CA LEU A 27 32.44 -11.81 1.04
C LEU A 27 32.40 -10.93 2.29
N THR A 28 33.11 -9.79 2.30
CA THR A 28 33.04 -8.82 3.40
C THR A 28 32.29 -7.54 3.07
N ALA A 29 31.53 -7.49 1.97
CA ALA A 29 30.42 -6.56 1.89
C ALA A 29 29.38 -7.00 2.93
N SER A 30 29.70 -6.73 4.20
CA SER A 30 28.73 -6.79 5.29
C SER A 30 27.52 -6.04 4.80
N ASN A 31 26.39 -6.75 4.74
CA ASN A 31 25.09 -6.14 4.66
C ASN A 31 24.98 -5.18 5.84
N VAL A 32 25.39 -3.95 5.65
CA VAL A 32 24.96 -2.85 6.49
C VAL A 32 23.46 -2.84 6.23
N ALA A 33 22.70 -3.38 7.15
CA ALA A 33 21.25 -3.27 7.13
C ALA A 33 20.97 -1.76 7.13
N GLN A 34 20.71 -1.19 5.96
CA GLN A 34 20.29 0.19 5.86
C GLN A 34 18.87 0.24 6.41
N ALA A 35 18.77 0.71 7.64
CA ALA A 35 17.54 0.91 8.37
C ALA A 35 16.81 2.18 7.91
N HIS A 36 16.90 2.54 6.64
CA HIS A 36 16.30 3.76 6.10
C HIS A 36 15.01 3.45 5.36
N ILE A 37 14.06 4.38 5.41
CA ILE A 37 12.87 4.30 4.57
C ILE A 37 13.30 4.22 3.12
N SER A 38 12.95 3.13 2.48
CA SER A 38 13.24 2.85 1.08
C SER A 38 12.12 2.02 0.51
N TYR A 39 11.74 2.31 -0.72
CA TYR A 39 10.75 1.54 -1.48
C TYR A 39 11.38 0.57 -2.49
N SER A 40 12.71 0.43 -2.48
CA SER A 40 13.42 -0.45 -3.41
C SER A 40 12.95 -1.90 -3.28
N GLY A 41 12.44 -2.48 -4.38
CA GLY A 41 11.84 -3.82 -4.40
C GLY A 41 10.48 -3.92 -3.68
N ARG A 42 9.93 -2.81 -3.17
CA ARG A 42 8.69 -2.75 -2.39
C ARG A 42 7.68 -1.76 -2.96
N ASP A 43 7.62 -1.69 -4.29
CA ASP A 43 6.69 -0.87 -5.03
C ASP A 43 5.61 -1.77 -5.65
N PHE A 44 4.37 -1.64 -5.21
CA PHE A 44 3.23 -2.35 -5.81
C PHE A 44 2.84 -1.77 -7.17
N GLY A 45 3.33 -0.57 -7.54
CA GLY A 45 3.06 0.08 -8.81
C GLY A 45 1.88 1.03 -8.76
N SER A 46 1.39 1.38 -9.95
CA SER A 46 0.28 2.31 -10.14
C SER A 46 -0.95 1.57 -10.66
N TYR A 47 -2.12 1.99 -10.21
CA TYR A 47 -3.42 1.40 -10.56
C TYR A 47 -4.36 2.50 -11.03
N SER A 48 -5.02 2.26 -12.17
CA SER A 48 -6.00 3.20 -12.70
C SER A 48 -7.20 3.41 -11.76
N GLY A 49 -7.48 2.46 -10.87
CA GLY A 49 -8.70 2.44 -10.05
C GLY A 49 -9.99 2.18 -10.86
N LEU A 50 -9.89 2.00 -12.19
CA LEU A 50 -11.03 1.74 -13.08
C LEU A 50 -11.15 0.27 -13.47
N THR A 51 -10.09 -0.49 -13.25
CA THR A 51 -10.02 -1.94 -13.52
C THR A 51 -9.41 -2.67 -12.33
N ASN A 52 -9.74 -3.94 -12.18
CA ASN A 52 -9.10 -4.78 -11.17
C ASN A 52 -7.61 -4.90 -11.43
N GLY A 53 -6.82 -4.80 -10.37
CA GLY A 53 -5.38 -4.98 -10.42
C GLY A 53 -4.89 -5.70 -9.16
N SER A 54 -3.77 -6.40 -9.27
CA SER A 54 -3.15 -7.04 -8.10
C SER A 54 -1.66 -7.23 -8.32
N LYS A 55 -0.90 -7.10 -7.22
CA LYS A 55 0.54 -7.39 -7.20
C LYS A 55 0.93 -7.99 -5.87
N THR A 56 1.78 -9.01 -5.93
CA THR A 56 2.40 -9.62 -4.76
C THR A 56 3.88 -9.31 -4.72
N ILE A 57 4.36 -8.92 -3.54
CA ILE A 57 5.78 -8.74 -3.24
C ILE A 57 6.11 -9.76 -2.16
N THR A 58 7.06 -10.65 -2.46
CA THR A 58 7.39 -11.80 -1.62
C THR A 58 8.73 -11.63 -0.91
N ASN A 59 8.92 -12.38 0.18
CA ASN A 59 10.20 -12.59 0.84
C ASN A 59 10.92 -11.30 1.26
N GLN A 60 10.17 -10.33 1.77
CA GLN A 60 10.76 -9.14 2.35
C GLN A 60 11.21 -9.43 3.76
N THR A 61 12.45 -9.03 4.09
CA THR A 61 13.00 -9.23 5.43
C THR A 61 12.54 -8.12 6.36
N ILE A 62 12.02 -8.48 7.52
CA ILE A 62 11.67 -7.60 8.64
C ILE A 62 12.54 -7.96 9.83
N THR A 63 13.09 -6.96 10.51
CA THR A 63 13.98 -7.16 11.65
C THR A 63 13.23 -6.99 12.95
N GLY A 64 13.08 -8.07 13.71
CA GLY A 64 12.33 -8.07 14.96
C GLY A 64 10.82 -8.21 14.76
N ASN A 65 10.13 -8.73 15.78
CA ASN A 65 8.70 -9.03 15.75
C ASN A 65 7.85 -7.94 16.42
N TYR A 66 8.32 -6.70 16.49
CA TYR A 66 7.67 -5.62 17.21
C TYR A 66 7.77 -4.24 16.51
N GLY A 67 8.25 -4.19 15.28
CA GLY A 67 8.53 -2.91 14.60
C GLY A 67 7.30 -2.11 14.19
N TRP A 68 6.11 -2.72 14.13
CA TRP A 68 4.87 -2.01 13.84
C TRP A 68 4.37 -1.21 15.06
N ALA A 69 4.49 -1.76 16.25
CA ALA A 69 4.24 -1.06 17.50
C ALA A 69 5.28 -1.55 18.51
N ASP A 70 6.24 -0.71 18.87
CA ASP A 70 7.39 -1.09 19.68
C ASP A 70 7.48 -0.40 21.02
N ALA A 71 6.66 0.63 21.24
CA ALA A 71 6.60 1.37 22.48
C ALA A 71 5.57 0.78 23.47
N ALA A 72 5.72 1.14 24.73
CA ALA A 72 4.80 0.73 25.80
C ALA A 72 3.36 1.27 25.59
N ASP A 73 3.21 2.36 24.87
CA ASP A 73 1.92 2.94 24.50
C ASP A 73 1.20 2.19 23.39
N GLY A 74 1.91 1.31 22.64
CA GLY A 74 1.35 0.48 21.57
C GLY A 74 1.00 1.22 20.29
N ILE A 75 1.38 2.50 20.13
CA ILE A 75 1.11 3.30 18.93
C ILE A 75 2.37 3.76 18.20
N LEU A 76 3.51 3.79 18.83
CA LEU A 76 4.78 4.10 18.18
C LEU A 76 5.39 2.82 17.59
N GLY A 77 5.82 2.92 16.33
CA GLY A 77 6.58 1.91 15.62
C GLY A 77 8.04 2.32 15.46
N ASP A 78 8.84 1.38 14.95
CA ASP A 78 10.26 1.55 14.66
C ASP A 78 10.53 1.23 13.17
N SER A 79 10.85 2.26 12.37
CA SER A 79 11.12 2.11 10.93
C SER A 79 12.36 1.24 10.64
N HIS A 80 13.29 1.11 11.60
CA HIS A 80 14.43 0.21 11.50
C HIS A 80 14.00 -1.26 11.53
N ARG A 81 12.87 -1.55 12.15
CA ARG A 81 12.33 -2.89 12.34
C ARG A 81 11.25 -3.25 11.32
N GLY A 82 10.56 -2.22 10.80
CA GLY A 82 9.55 -2.38 9.75
C GLY A 82 10.12 -2.26 8.34
N ARG A 83 9.22 -2.23 7.35
CA ARG A 83 9.54 -1.92 5.95
C ARG A 83 8.46 -1.05 5.35
N ALA A 84 8.90 -0.06 4.58
CA ALA A 84 8.03 0.79 3.81
C ALA A 84 7.80 0.20 2.42
N PHE A 85 6.54 0.17 2.00
CA PHE A 85 6.07 -0.16 0.66
C PHE A 85 5.32 1.03 0.09
N ARG A 86 5.13 1.09 -1.22
CA ARG A 86 4.35 2.14 -1.84
C ARG A 86 3.44 1.62 -2.93
N PHE A 87 2.40 2.39 -3.25
CA PHE A 87 1.56 2.25 -4.43
C PHE A 87 0.95 3.60 -4.80
N HIS A 88 0.40 3.68 -6.01
CA HIS A 88 -0.31 4.86 -6.51
C HIS A 88 -1.69 4.47 -7.02
N LEU A 89 -2.68 5.34 -6.80
CA LEU A 89 -4.03 5.24 -7.36
C LEU A 89 -4.32 6.48 -8.22
N ASP A 90 -4.62 6.29 -9.51
CA ASP A 90 -5.06 7.38 -10.39
C ASP A 90 -6.50 7.83 -10.05
N ASN A 91 -7.34 6.91 -9.56
CA ASN A 91 -8.73 7.17 -9.16
C ASN A 91 -9.02 6.49 -7.83
N ALA A 92 -10.08 6.95 -7.14
CA ALA A 92 -10.56 6.29 -5.93
C ALA A 92 -10.89 4.81 -6.18
N ALA A 93 -10.50 3.95 -5.25
CA ALA A 93 -10.66 2.50 -5.39
C ALA A 93 -10.84 1.82 -4.03
N LEU A 94 -11.36 0.60 -4.05
CA LEU A 94 -11.29 -0.31 -2.91
C LEU A 94 -9.97 -1.07 -3.00
N VAL A 95 -9.13 -0.89 -1.99
CA VAL A 95 -7.81 -1.54 -1.85
C VAL A 95 -7.93 -2.63 -0.80
N ASN A 96 -7.57 -3.86 -1.15
CA ASN A 96 -7.34 -4.94 -0.21
C ASN A 96 -5.84 -5.18 -0.08
N LEU A 97 -5.34 -5.15 1.15
CA LEU A 97 -3.96 -5.50 1.46
C LEU A 97 -3.96 -6.73 2.36
N ALA A 98 -3.32 -7.79 1.90
CA ALA A 98 -3.10 -9.02 2.64
C ALA A 98 -1.61 -9.22 2.88
N VAL A 99 -1.22 -9.46 4.13
CA VAL A 99 0.16 -9.67 4.55
C VAL A 99 0.27 -11.03 5.21
N SER A 100 1.21 -11.84 4.75
CA SER A 100 1.49 -13.18 5.26
C SER A 100 2.93 -13.26 5.76
N ALA A 101 3.11 -13.77 6.95
CA ALA A 101 4.43 -14.07 7.49
C ALA A 101 5.00 -15.33 6.84
N ASN A 102 6.27 -15.27 6.47
CA ASN A 102 7.05 -16.41 6.01
C ASN A 102 8.05 -16.78 7.11
N PRO A 103 8.49 -18.04 7.21
CA PRO A 103 9.59 -18.38 8.09
C PRO A 103 10.84 -17.55 7.75
N GLY A 104 11.43 -16.92 8.76
CA GLY A 104 12.72 -16.26 8.64
C GLY A 104 13.88 -17.26 8.59
N THR A 105 15.09 -16.74 8.50
CA THR A 105 16.32 -17.58 8.49
C THR A 105 16.48 -18.44 9.73
N ASN A 106 15.86 -18.05 10.84
CA ASN A 106 15.84 -18.76 12.14
C ASN A 106 14.55 -19.56 12.37
N LEU A 107 13.72 -19.76 11.33
CA LEU A 107 12.41 -20.44 11.38
C LEU A 107 11.35 -19.73 12.25
N LEU A 108 11.64 -18.55 12.78
CA LEU A 108 10.65 -17.76 13.50
C LEU A 108 9.66 -17.11 12.50
N VAL A 109 8.44 -16.94 12.97
CA VAL A 109 7.35 -16.40 12.15
C VAL A 109 6.87 -15.09 12.75
N LEU A 110 6.69 -14.09 11.92
CA LEU A 110 6.22 -12.75 12.28
C LEU A 110 4.74 -12.80 12.70
N THR A 111 4.37 -11.99 13.68
CA THR A 111 2.97 -11.58 13.91
C THR A 111 2.75 -10.27 13.18
N PRO A 112 2.22 -10.29 11.92
CA PRO A 112 2.30 -9.14 11.04
C PRO A 112 1.27 -8.06 11.37
N ALA A 113 1.67 -6.82 11.12
CA ALA A 113 0.76 -5.69 11.09
C ALA A 113 1.20 -4.66 10.05
N PHE A 114 0.29 -3.79 9.65
CA PHE A 114 0.58 -2.71 8.72
C PHE A 114 -0.26 -1.46 8.98
N SER A 115 0.26 -0.32 8.52
CA SER A 115 -0.49 0.94 8.45
C SER A 115 -0.35 1.54 7.07
N ILE A 116 -1.42 2.15 6.56
CA ILE A 116 -1.49 2.82 5.26
C ILE A 116 -1.59 4.32 5.49
N TYR A 117 -0.77 5.08 4.77
CA TYR A 117 -0.75 6.54 4.80
C TYR A 117 -0.85 7.08 3.38
N SER A 118 -1.55 8.20 3.20
CA SER A 118 -1.35 9.03 2.02
C SER A 118 -0.06 9.85 2.20
N GLY A 119 0.70 9.93 1.12
CA GLY A 119 2.03 10.56 1.08
C GLY A 119 3.16 9.55 0.89
N LEU A 120 4.26 10.06 0.35
CA LEU A 120 5.51 9.30 0.18
C LEU A 120 6.60 9.97 1.00
N ALA A 121 7.51 9.18 1.57
CA ALA A 121 8.75 9.70 2.12
C ALA A 121 9.58 10.31 0.99
N ALA A 122 10.07 11.52 1.19
CA ALA A 122 11.12 12.07 0.36
C ALA A 122 12.38 11.21 0.58
N ILE A 123 12.78 10.46 -0.44
CA ILE A 123 14.03 9.71 -0.40
C ILE A 123 15.09 10.65 -0.97
N ALA A 124 15.90 11.23 -0.08
CA ALA A 124 17.07 11.98 -0.52
C ALA A 124 17.98 11.05 -1.33
N PRO A 125 18.35 11.39 -2.57
CA PRO A 125 19.39 10.64 -3.26
C PRO A 125 20.65 10.72 -2.44
N PHE A 126 21.38 9.61 -2.32
CA PHE A 126 22.70 9.62 -1.75
C PHE A 126 23.56 10.59 -2.54
N ALA A 127 23.80 11.79 -2.03
CA ALA A 127 24.72 12.72 -2.65
C ALA A 127 26.13 12.15 -2.54
N VAL A 128 26.75 11.88 -3.68
CA VAL A 128 28.13 11.44 -3.75
C VAL A 128 28.99 12.54 -3.13
N GLY A 129 29.60 12.25 -1.96
CA GLY A 129 30.46 13.21 -1.25
C GLY A 129 30.02 13.52 0.19
N TRP A 130 28.93 13.00 0.67
CA TRP A 130 28.51 13.14 2.07
C TRP A 130 29.37 12.24 2.97
N THR A 131 30.34 12.83 3.64
CA THR A 131 31.28 12.12 4.51
C THR A 131 30.72 11.81 5.89
N ASN A 132 29.55 12.36 6.24
CA ASN A 132 28.97 12.20 7.56
C ASN A 132 27.46 12.01 7.44
N LEU A 133 27.04 10.75 7.32
CA LEU A 133 25.67 10.24 7.42
C LEU A 133 24.67 10.91 6.46
N PRO A 134 24.25 10.21 5.42
CA PRO A 134 23.06 10.65 4.71
C PRO A 134 21.92 10.68 5.71
N VAL A 135 21.36 11.86 5.95
CA VAL A 135 20.16 11.98 6.76
C VAL A 135 19.04 11.32 5.96
N SER A 136 18.71 10.11 6.35
CA SER A 136 17.51 9.45 5.84
C SER A 136 16.28 10.13 6.45
N PRO A 137 15.13 10.13 5.77
CA PRO A 137 13.90 10.69 6.33
C PRO A 137 13.53 10.20 7.73
N ASP A 138 13.94 9.01 8.11
CA ASP A 138 13.71 8.41 9.42
C ASP A 138 14.84 8.66 10.44
N HIS A 139 15.91 9.31 10.01
CA HIS A 139 17.08 9.66 10.84
C HIS A 139 17.35 11.16 10.93
N ASP A 140 16.33 11.97 10.87
CA ASP A 140 16.53 13.40 11.01
C ASP A 140 16.77 13.78 12.48
N PHE A 141 18.03 13.99 12.83
CA PHE A 141 18.48 14.47 14.13
C PHE A 141 18.49 15.99 14.25
N ALA A 142 18.03 16.72 13.25
CA ALA A 142 18.00 18.16 13.34
C ALA A 142 17.16 18.61 14.56
N PRO A 143 17.62 19.62 15.34
CA PRO A 143 16.96 19.99 16.58
C PRO A 143 15.48 20.31 16.42
N ALA A 144 15.07 20.91 15.32
CA ALA A 144 13.68 21.25 15.06
C ALA A 144 12.81 20.01 14.82
N SER A 145 13.31 19.00 14.11
CA SER A 145 12.60 17.73 13.87
C SER A 145 12.47 16.91 15.14
N VAL A 146 13.53 16.87 15.96
CA VAL A 146 13.50 16.23 17.27
C VAL A 146 12.48 16.92 18.19
N ALA A 147 12.51 18.27 18.25
CA ALA A 147 11.58 19.05 19.05
C ALA A 147 10.12 18.82 18.63
N TRP A 148 9.86 18.75 17.32
CA TRP A 148 8.52 18.46 16.81
C TRP A 148 8.02 17.08 17.26
N ARG A 149 8.85 16.04 17.17
CA ARG A 149 8.48 14.69 17.61
C ARG A 149 8.20 14.63 19.11
N ILE A 150 9.04 15.27 19.92
CA ILE A 150 8.83 15.36 21.38
C ILE A 150 7.51 16.06 21.68
N GLU A 151 7.27 17.23 21.07
CA GLU A 151 6.03 17.97 21.25
C GLU A 151 4.81 17.14 20.87
N TRP A 152 4.87 16.40 19.77
CA TRP A 152 3.78 15.54 19.36
C TRP A 152 3.50 14.44 20.40
N VAL A 153 4.53 13.77 20.92
CA VAL A 153 4.37 12.75 21.97
C VAL A 153 3.79 13.36 23.25
N GLN A 154 4.27 14.53 23.65
CA GLN A 154 3.73 15.24 24.81
C GLN A 154 2.25 15.58 24.67
N GLN A 155 1.82 15.98 23.49
CA GLN A 155 0.43 16.32 23.23
C GLN A 155 -0.52 15.12 23.11
N ASN A 156 -0.02 13.98 22.66
CA ASN A 156 -0.88 12.87 22.24
C ASN A 156 -0.71 11.59 23.08
N ILE A 157 0.41 11.42 23.76
CA ILE A 157 0.75 10.15 24.44
C ILE A 157 1.14 10.38 25.90
N ASP A 158 2.20 11.12 26.15
CA ASP A 158 2.78 11.32 27.49
C ASP A 158 3.21 12.78 27.68
N THR A 159 2.50 13.49 28.54
CA THR A 159 2.79 14.90 28.86
C THR A 159 4.16 15.11 29.51
N ASN A 160 4.79 14.05 30.03
CA ASN A 160 6.11 14.10 30.65
C ASN A 160 7.22 13.62 29.70
N ALA A 161 6.91 13.32 28.42
CA ALA A 161 7.90 12.88 27.47
C ALA A 161 9.07 13.88 27.39
N THR A 162 10.28 13.35 27.42
CA THR A 162 11.53 14.08 27.35
C THR A 162 12.29 13.75 26.09
N THR A 163 13.57 14.09 26.04
CA THR A 163 14.47 13.84 24.92
C THR A 163 14.66 12.36 24.55
N GLU A 164 14.18 11.43 25.36
CA GLU A 164 14.32 9.99 25.11
C GLU A 164 13.17 9.40 24.26
N ALA A 165 12.10 10.13 24.09
CA ALA A 165 10.97 9.71 23.28
C ALA A 165 10.53 10.86 22.35
N PRO A 166 10.24 10.57 21.09
CA PRO A 166 10.44 9.33 20.36
C PRO A 166 11.90 9.17 19.92
N THR A 167 12.35 7.94 19.88
CA THR A 167 13.71 7.62 19.42
C THR A 167 13.82 7.76 17.90
N ASP A 168 15.06 7.73 17.44
CA ASP A 168 15.40 7.63 16.04
C ASP A 168 14.60 6.50 15.34
N GLY A 169 14.05 6.79 14.15
CA GLY A 169 13.23 5.86 13.41
C GLY A 169 11.78 5.70 13.88
N SER A 170 11.38 6.40 14.94
CA SER A 170 10.01 6.32 15.45
C SER A 170 8.99 6.88 14.46
N TRP A 171 7.83 6.25 14.41
CA TRP A 171 6.67 6.68 13.64
C TRP A 171 5.37 6.31 14.35
N ASN A 172 4.29 7.05 14.08
CA ASN A 172 2.99 6.75 14.65
C ASN A 172 2.26 5.70 13.81
N ALA A 173 2.12 4.50 14.36
CA ALA A 173 1.46 3.39 13.68
C ALA A 173 -0.06 3.56 13.49
N LEU A 174 -0.70 4.39 14.31
CA LEU A 174 -2.16 4.54 14.37
C LEU A 174 -2.64 5.98 14.10
N GLY A 175 -1.78 6.85 13.62
CA GLY A 175 -2.15 8.24 13.38
C GLY A 175 -1.23 8.96 12.41
N ASN A 176 -1.52 10.25 12.18
CA ASN A 176 -0.69 11.09 11.34
C ASN A 176 0.72 11.23 11.90
N TRP A 177 1.69 11.34 11.01
CA TRP A 177 3.09 11.50 11.40
C TRP A 177 3.87 12.33 10.39
N LYS A 178 5.04 12.80 10.82
CA LYS A 178 6.03 13.42 9.96
C LYS A 178 7.37 12.75 10.16
N ILE A 179 8.08 12.50 9.09
CA ILE A 179 9.39 11.85 9.13
C ILE A 179 10.38 12.69 8.35
N GLY A 180 11.54 12.92 8.96
CA GLY A 180 12.78 13.45 8.41
C GLY A 180 12.65 14.66 7.52
N GLY A 181 13.77 15.25 7.17
CA GLY A 181 13.90 16.27 6.16
C GLY A 181 14.53 15.71 4.87
N ASP A 182 14.75 16.53 3.87
CA ASP A 182 15.43 16.13 2.65
C ASP A 182 16.96 16.07 2.80
N GLY A 183 17.50 16.31 3.97
CA GLY A 183 18.94 16.28 4.24
C GLY A 183 19.72 17.50 3.75
N ASP A 184 19.14 18.33 2.89
CA ASP A 184 19.80 19.51 2.36
C ASP A 184 19.74 20.68 3.35
N LEU A 185 18.69 20.73 4.16
CA LEU A 185 18.47 21.72 5.18
C LEU A 185 18.06 21.08 6.52
N PRO A 186 19.01 20.46 7.23
CA PRO A 186 18.73 19.85 8.53
C PRO A 186 18.08 20.86 9.48
N GLY A 187 16.93 20.51 10.03
CA GLY A 187 16.19 21.34 10.95
C GLY A 187 15.06 22.16 10.36
N ASP A 188 14.83 22.10 9.05
CA ASP A 188 13.63 22.69 8.43
C ASP A 188 12.47 21.70 8.52
N VAL A 189 11.60 21.89 9.52
CA VAL A 189 10.40 21.06 9.70
C VAL A 189 9.40 21.17 8.57
N SER A 190 9.49 22.20 7.71
CA SER A 190 8.63 22.34 6.54
C SER A 190 8.92 21.26 5.48
N GLN A 191 10.11 20.69 5.51
CA GLN A 191 10.57 19.63 4.59
C GLN A 191 10.29 18.22 5.11
N LEU A 192 9.72 18.08 6.31
CA LEU A 192 9.32 16.78 6.79
C LEU A 192 8.25 16.17 5.88
N SER A 193 8.48 14.94 5.45
CA SER A 193 7.45 14.16 4.74
C SER A 193 6.26 13.94 5.66
N SER A 194 5.08 14.35 5.20
CA SER A 194 3.85 14.17 5.94
C SER A 194 3.15 12.89 5.53
N PHE A 195 2.82 12.07 6.51
CA PHE A 195 2.05 10.85 6.36
C PHE A 195 0.68 11.07 7.00
N ILE A 196 -0.37 11.08 6.19
CA ILE A 196 -1.75 11.19 6.66
C ILE A 196 -2.31 9.77 6.79
N TYR A 197 -2.55 9.37 8.02
CA TYR A 197 -3.07 8.04 8.33
C TYR A 197 -4.41 7.76 7.66
N GLN A 198 -4.52 6.61 7.04
CA GLN A 198 -5.72 6.14 6.36
C GLN A 198 -6.33 4.93 7.07
N ALA A 199 -5.52 3.94 7.38
CA ALA A 199 -6.00 2.69 7.94
C ALA A 199 -4.84 1.84 8.47
N SER A 200 -5.17 0.84 9.27
CA SER A 200 -4.24 -0.19 9.72
C SER A 200 -4.94 -1.53 9.94
N ALA A 201 -4.17 -2.58 9.99
CA ALA A 201 -4.60 -3.88 10.47
C ALA A 201 -3.45 -4.61 11.15
N ALA A 202 -3.75 -5.34 12.22
CA ALA A 202 -2.77 -6.10 12.99
C ALA A 202 -3.27 -7.53 13.24
N ALA A 203 -2.39 -8.50 13.07
CA ALA A 203 -2.66 -9.88 13.47
C ALA A 203 -2.73 -9.97 15.01
N THR A 204 -3.54 -10.85 15.51
CA THR A 204 -3.73 -11.08 16.95
C THR A 204 -3.50 -12.54 17.29
N GLY A 205 -3.18 -12.82 18.56
CA GLY A 205 -3.09 -14.20 19.08
C GLY A 205 -2.05 -15.08 18.39
N GLY A 206 -0.97 -14.50 17.87
CA GLY A 206 0.06 -15.24 17.13
C GLY A 206 -0.34 -15.64 15.71
N ALA A 207 -1.41 -15.06 15.16
CA ALA A 207 -1.76 -15.29 13.76
C ALA A 207 -0.65 -14.77 12.83
N THR A 208 -0.41 -15.53 11.76
CA THR A 208 0.66 -15.26 10.80
C THR A 208 0.18 -14.54 9.54
N ASN A 209 -1.09 -14.17 9.52
CA ASN A 209 -1.71 -13.45 8.40
C ASN A 209 -2.57 -12.31 8.93
N VAL A 210 -2.58 -11.21 8.19
CA VAL A 210 -3.48 -10.08 8.42
C VAL A 210 -3.94 -9.52 7.09
N SER A 211 -5.17 -9.07 7.02
CA SER A 211 -5.68 -8.37 5.84
C SER A 211 -6.71 -7.31 6.21
N GLY A 212 -6.88 -6.34 5.31
CA GLY A 212 -7.91 -5.32 5.43
C GLY A 212 -8.32 -4.79 4.06
N SER A 213 -9.54 -4.28 3.97
CA SER A 213 -10.09 -3.65 2.76
C SER A 213 -10.48 -2.22 3.08
N PHE A 214 -10.01 -1.27 2.25
CA PHE A 214 -10.07 0.15 2.50
C PHE A 214 -10.49 0.90 1.24
N ALA A 215 -11.49 1.77 1.35
CA ALA A 215 -11.82 2.71 0.29
C ALA A 215 -10.85 3.89 0.37
N LEU A 216 -10.01 4.04 -0.64
CA LEU A 216 -8.97 5.06 -0.68
C LEU A 216 -9.19 6.01 -1.86
N PRO A 217 -8.99 7.34 -1.69
CA PRO A 217 -9.02 8.30 -2.80
C PRO A 217 -7.84 8.10 -3.77
N ALA A 218 -7.84 8.84 -4.87
CA ALA A 218 -6.67 8.93 -5.74
C ALA A 218 -5.47 9.55 -4.98
N GLY A 219 -4.26 9.08 -5.25
CA GLY A 219 -3.04 9.60 -4.63
C GLY A 219 -1.93 8.58 -4.47
N ASP A 220 -0.85 9.05 -3.90
CA ASP A 220 0.31 8.24 -3.53
C ASP A 220 0.17 7.75 -2.09
N TYR A 221 0.60 6.51 -1.87
CA TYR A 221 0.47 5.84 -0.59
C TYR A 221 1.76 5.19 -0.13
N THR A 222 2.03 5.31 1.16
CA THR A 222 3.05 4.54 1.87
C THR A 222 2.36 3.52 2.78
N VAL A 223 2.89 2.30 2.78
CA VAL A 223 2.48 1.25 3.72
C VAL A 223 3.68 0.87 4.57
N PHE A 224 3.59 1.08 5.87
CA PHE A 224 4.56 0.53 6.80
C PHE A 224 4.09 -0.84 7.29
N MET A 225 4.94 -1.87 7.12
CA MET A 225 4.68 -3.23 7.58
C MET A 225 5.73 -3.66 8.58
N GLY A 226 5.29 -4.32 9.64
CA GLY A 226 6.18 -4.84 10.69
C GLY A 226 5.50 -5.92 11.54
N GLY A 227 6.18 -6.33 12.61
CA GLY A 227 5.59 -7.17 13.64
C GLY A 227 4.93 -6.36 14.74
N ASN A 228 3.97 -6.96 15.45
CA ASN A 228 3.27 -6.35 16.58
C ASN A 228 3.34 -7.16 17.88
N ASP A 229 4.31 -8.05 17.97
CA ASP A 229 4.52 -8.86 19.19
C ASP A 229 5.49 -8.16 20.15
N ILE A 230 4.99 -7.15 20.85
CA ILE A 230 5.76 -6.36 21.82
C ILE A 230 6.31 -7.22 22.96
N ALA A 231 5.61 -8.28 23.34
CA ALA A 231 6.02 -9.16 24.45
C ALA A 231 7.38 -9.81 24.20
N ASN A 232 7.76 -10.00 22.95
CA ASN A 232 9.05 -10.58 22.55
C ASN A 232 10.14 -9.54 22.29
N LYS A 233 9.90 -8.25 22.53
CA LYS A 233 10.84 -7.16 22.28
C LYS A 233 12.20 -7.34 23.00
N THR A 234 12.18 -7.83 24.21
CA THR A 234 13.36 -7.98 25.07
C THR A 234 14.06 -9.34 24.93
N SER A 235 13.53 -10.25 24.14
CA SER A 235 14.17 -11.55 23.92
C SER A 235 15.42 -11.41 23.05
N GLY A 236 16.37 -12.32 23.19
CA GLY A 236 17.56 -12.38 22.32
C GLY A 236 17.23 -12.58 20.84
N THR A 237 15.98 -12.91 20.52
CA THR A 237 15.43 -13.03 19.18
C THR A 237 14.91 -11.70 18.62
N ALA A 238 14.93 -10.62 19.38
CA ALA A 238 14.41 -9.32 19.00
C ALA A 238 15.00 -8.76 17.67
N LEU A 239 16.25 -9.11 17.40
CA LEU A 239 16.96 -8.71 16.17
C LEU A 239 16.94 -9.79 15.09
N SER A 240 16.17 -10.84 15.25
CA SER A 240 16.06 -11.91 14.26
C SER A 240 15.38 -11.41 12.99
N ALA A 241 15.83 -11.91 11.85
CA ALA A 241 15.19 -11.64 10.57
C ALA A 241 13.96 -12.53 10.40
N TYR A 242 12.84 -11.90 10.07
CA TYR A 242 11.57 -12.53 9.73
C TYR A 242 11.27 -12.29 8.25
N GLY A 243 10.53 -13.19 7.65
CA GLY A 243 10.06 -13.05 6.28
C GLY A 243 8.61 -12.56 6.23
N VAL A 244 8.30 -11.71 5.25
CA VAL A 244 6.93 -11.28 4.98
C VAL A 244 6.66 -11.24 3.48
N SER A 245 5.46 -11.63 3.07
CA SER A 245 4.93 -11.45 1.73
C SER A 245 3.66 -10.64 1.82
N ALA A 246 3.45 -9.73 0.87
CA ALA A 246 2.28 -8.88 0.85
C ALA A 246 1.66 -8.84 -0.54
N THR A 247 0.33 -8.95 -0.59
CA THR A 247 -0.47 -8.83 -1.82
C THR A 247 -1.38 -7.62 -1.69
N LEU A 248 -1.22 -6.68 -2.59
CA LEU A 248 -2.13 -5.57 -2.78
C LEU A 248 -3.07 -5.91 -3.95
N SER A 249 -4.37 -5.75 -3.74
CA SER A 249 -5.39 -5.90 -4.78
C SER A 249 -6.25 -4.64 -4.82
N VAL A 250 -6.53 -4.15 -6.01
CA VAL A 250 -7.31 -2.94 -6.26
C VAL A 250 -8.56 -3.32 -7.05
N THR A 251 -9.71 -2.86 -6.58
CA THR A 251 -11.01 -3.03 -7.23
C THR A 251 -11.62 -1.65 -7.46
N PRO A 252 -12.22 -1.38 -8.62
CA PRO A 252 -12.86 -0.10 -8.87
C PRO A 252 -13.87 0.26 -7.80
N ALA A 253 -13.88 1.53 -7.39
CA ALA A 253 -14.96 2.05 -6.56
C ALA A 253 -16.29 1.95 -7.33
N PRO A 254 -17.39 1.58 -6.66
CA PRO A 254 -18.72 1.59 -7.29
C PRO A 254 -19.03 3.01 -7.79
N THR A 255 -19.37 3.14 -9.06
CA THR A 255 -19.81 4.40 -9.63
C THR A 255 -21.34 4.43 -9.66
N LEU A 256 -21.93 5.47 -9.07
CA LEU A 256 -23.35 5.73 -9.21
C LEU A 256 -23.58 6.42 -10.56
N SER A 257 -24.35 5.78 -11.42
CA SER A 257 -24.81 6.39 -12.68
C SER A 257 -26.28 6.71 -12.56
N ILE A 258 -26.65 7.97 -12.80
CA ILE A 258 -28.05 8.41 -12.88
C ILE A 258 -28.29 8.74 -14.34
N ALA A 259 -29.16 7.97 -14.99
CA ALA A 259 -29.62 8.25 -16.33
C ALA A 259 -31.15 8.52 -16.27
N PRO A 260 -31.64 9.55 -16.96
CA PRO A 260 -33.07 9.78 -17.03
C PRO A 260 -33.76 8.60 -17.74
N LYS A 261 -34.85 8.13 -17.16
CA LYS A 261 -35.65 7.03 -17.69
C LYS A 261 -37.09 7.50 -17.86
N VAL A 262 -37.80 6.97 -18.86
CA VAL A 262 -39.23 7.15 -19.04
C VAL A 262 -39.93 5.87 -18.63
N PHE A 263 -40.89 5.99 -17.69
CA PHE A 263 -41.76 4.89 -17.34
C PHE A 263 -43.05 5.01 -18.12
N VAL A 264 -43.30 4.07 -19.04
CA VAL A 264 -44.53 4.00 -19.83
C VAL A 264 -45.42 2.96 -19.14
N ALA A 265 -46.48 3.44 -18.46
CA ALA A 265 -47.40 2.61 -17.70
C ALA A 265 -48.73 2.39 -18.43
N TRP A 266 -49.39 1.31 -18.08
CA TRP A 266 -50.75 1.01 -18.52
C TRP A 266 -51.57 0.52 -17.34
N PRO A 267 -52.96 0.54 -17.43
CA PRO A 267 -53.82 0.12 -16.35
C PRO A 267 -53.54 -1.32 -15.92
N ALA A 268 -53.60 -1.57 -14.62
CA ALA A 268 -53.56 -2.93 -14.08
C ALA A 268 -54.71 -3.77 -14.66
N GLY A 269 -54.46 -5.02 -14.98
CA GLY A 269 -55.43 -5.91 -15.62
C GLY A 269 -55.53 -5.83 -17.15
N THR A 270 -54.65 -5.01 -17.81
CA THR A 270 -54.52 -5.03 -19.26
C THR A 270 -54.14 -6.45 -19.72
N SER A 271 -54.91 -7.01 -20.64
CA SER A 271 -54.69 -8.39 -21.10
C SER A 271 -53.36 -8.54 -21.90
N ALA A 272 -52.83 -9.75 -21.95
CA ALA A 272 -51.64 -10.07 -22.69
C ALA A 272 -51.77 -9.85 -24.22
N ASN A 273 -52.97 -9.63 -24.72
CA ASN A 273 -53.21 -9.36 -26.13
C ASN A 273 -52.87 -7.90 -26.52
N TRP A 274 -52.46 -7.06 -25.58
CA TRP A 274 -52.02 -5.70 -25.86
C TRP A 274 -50.50 -5.64 -25.91
N VAL A 275 -49.97 -5.09 -27.01
CA VAL A 275 -48.54 -4.91 -27.24
C VAL A 275 -48.22 -3.43 -27.19
N LEU A 276 -47.25 -3.05 -26.39
CA LEU A 276 -46.71 -1.70 -26.42
C LEU A 276 -45.80 -1.55 -27.65
N GLU A 277 -46.03 -0.50 -28.41
CA GLU A 277 -45.21 -0.14 -29.58
C GLU A 277 -44.64 1.27 -29.42
N ALA A 278 -43.47 1.50 -29.96
CA ALA A 278 -42.77 2.77 -29.98
C ALA A 278 -42.40 3.18 -31.41
N ALA A 279 -42.38 4.47 -31.68
CA ALA A 279 -41.94 5.05 -32.94
C ALA A 279 -41.26 6.41 -32.69
N SER A 280 -40.34 6.80 -33.57
CA SER A 280 -39.70 8.13 -33.55
C SER A 280 -40.55 9.22 -34.25
N VAL A 281 -41.51 8.80 -35.05
CA VAL A 281 -42.51 9.64 -35.72
C VAL A 281 -43.92 9.02 -35.59
N THR A 282 -44.94 9.79 -35.76
CA THR A 282 -46.33 9.34 -35.66
C THR A 282 -46.85 8.58 -36.87
N ASP A 283 -46.03 8.44 -37.92
CA ASP A 283 -46.36 7.74 -39.14
C ASP A 283 -46.56 6.22 -38.87
N SER A 284 -47.62 5.66 -39.42
CA SER A 284 -48.12 4.32 -39.15
C SER A 284 -47.17 3.17 -39.51
N ASN A 285 -46.16 3.42 -40.35
CA ASN A 285 -45.29 2.37 -40.87
C ASN A 285 -43.98 2.16 -40.05
N THR A 286 -43.76 2.96 -39.03
CA THR A 286 -42.51 2.96 -38.24
C THR A 286 -42.64 2.42 -36.82
N TRP A 287 -43.80 1.86 -36.46
CA TRP A 287 -44.07 1.33 -35.11
C TRP A 287 -43.39 -0.04 -34.93
N THR A 288 -42.63 -0.14 -33.86
CA THR A 288 -41.93 -1.39 -33.45
C THR A 288 -42.37 -1.78 -32.05
N SER A 289 -42.50 -3.09 -31.83
CA SER A 289 -42.86 -3.60 -30.48
C SER A 289 -41.73 -3.36 -29.49
N VAL A 290 -42.12 -2.87 -28.31
CA VAL A 290 -41.21 -2.69 -27.17
C VAL A 290 -41.02 -4.05 -26.51
N THR A 291 -39.82 -4.55 -26.46
CA THR A 291 -39.46 -5.90 -25.93
C THR A 291 -38.93 -5.87 -24.50
N ASN A 292 -38.92 -4.71 -23.86
CA ASN A 292 -38.48 -4.56 -22.47
C ASN A 292 -39.37 -5.36 -21.53
N THR A 293 -38.78 -6.03 -20.54
CA THR A 293 -39.53 -6.76 -19.52
C THR A 293 -40.36 -5.79 -18.71
N PRO A 294 -41.69 -6.01 -18.58
CA PRO A 294 -42.54 -5.21 -17.74
C PRO A 294 -42.14 -5.23 -16.26
N VAL A 295 -42.22 -4.10 -15.61
CA VAL A 295 -41.99 -3.92 -14.16
C VAL A 295 -43.20 -3.24 -13.55
N THR A 296 -43.37 -3.36 -12.24
CA THR A 296 -44.43 -2.66 -11.50
C THR A 296 -43.82 -1.53 -10.69
N VAL A 297 -44.27 -0.31 -10.89
CA VAL A 297 -43.89 0.86 -10.11
C VAL A 297 -45.17 1.48 -9.53
N ASP A 298 -45.19 1.68 -8.23
CA ASP A 298 -46.33 2.21 -7.49
C ASP A 298 -47.68 1.49 -7.80
N GLY A 299 -47.61 0.17 -7.99
CA GLY A 299 -48.78 -0.67 -8.29
C GLY A 299 -49.22 -0.64 -9.76
N GLN A 300 -48.57 0.12 -10.64
CA GLN A 300 -48.88 0.17 -12.06
C GLN A 300 -47.87 -0.66 -12.87
N PRO A 301 -48.33 -1.57 -13.73
CA PRO A 301 -47.46 -2.26 -14.67
C PRO A 301 -47.02 -1.30 -15.77
N GLY A 302 -45.76 -1.47 -16.23
CA GLY A 302 -45.21 -0.63 -17.27
C GLY A 302 -43.82 -1.12 -17.70
N VAL A 303 -43.18 -0.38 -18.56
CA VAL A 303 -41.77 -0.61 -18.95
C VAL A 303 -40.95 0.63 -18.69
N VAL A 304 -39.70 0.41 -18.29
CA VAL A 304 -38.70 1.47 -18.13
C VAL A 304 -37.86 1.54 -19.39
N LEU A 305 -37.80 2.69 -20.00
CA LEU A 305 -37.10 2.95 -21.26
C LEU A 305 -36.02 4.03 -21.08
N ASP A 306 -34.98 3.98 -21.90
CA ASP A 306 -33.99 5.05 -21.94
C ASP A 306 -34.60 6.31 -22.60
N SER A 307 -34.43 7.46 -21.97
CA SER A 307 -34.90 8.74 -22.50
C SER A 307 -34.01 9.34 -23.59
N GLY A 308 -33.10 8.55 -24.15
CA GLY A 308 -32.03 9.02 -25.06
C GLY A 308 -32.47 9.41 -26.48
N ALA A 309 -33.74 9.19 -26.86
CA ALA A 309 -34.25 9.67 -28.15
C ALA A 309 -34.83 11.08 -28.00
N ALA A 310 -34.54 11.95 -28.97
CA ALA A 310 -35.03 13.35 -28.98
C ALA A 310 -36.55 13.42 -28.94
N GLN A 311 -37.23 12.41 -29.45
CA GLN A 311 -38.70 12.30 -29.45
C GLN A 311 -39.09 10.84 -29.64
N GLN A 312 -39.97 10.33 -28.78
CA GLN A 312 -40.59 9.01 -28.90
C GLN A 312 -42.08 9.07 -28.67
N TYR A 313 -42.83 8.32 -29.47
CA TYR A 313 -44.26 8.15 -29.34
C TYR A 313 -44.53 6.70 -28.96
N PHE A 314 -45.61 6.47 -28.15
CA PHE A 314 -46.00 5.17 -27.64
C PHE A 314 -47.47 4.93 -27.93
N ARG A 315 -47.82 3.70 -28.24
CA ARG A 315 -49.21 3.25 -28.33
C ARG A 315 -49.37 1.81 -27.86
N MET A 316 -50.59 1.47 -27.45
CA MET A 316 -50.97 0.09 -27.23
C MET A 316 -51.71 -0.42 -28.48
N ARG A 317 -51.26 -1.54 -29.01
CA ARG A 317 -51.93 -2.22 -30.14
C ARG A 317 -52.50 -3.55 -29.68
N TYR A 318 -53.77 -3.79 -29.96
CA TYR A 318 -54.42 -5.07 -29.68
C TYR A 318 -54.02 -6.11 -30.76
N VAL A 319 -53.62 -7.28 -30.32
CA VAL A 319 -53.28 -8.43 -31.15
C VAL A 319 -54.21 -9.55 -30.74
N PRO A 320 -55.26 -9.90 -31.57
CA PRO A 320 -56.25 -10.86 -31.21
C PRO A 320 -55.74 -12.30 -31.09
#